data_3806d411475f14d11cd6b1574524663d
#
_entry.id   3806d411475f14d11cd6b1574524663d
#
_cell.length_a   1.000
_cell.length_b   1.000
_cell.length_c   1.000
_cell.angle_alpha   90.00
_cell.angle_beta   90.00
_cell.angle_gamma   90.00
#
_symmetry.space_group_name_H-M   'P 1'
#
loop_
_entity.id
_entity.type
_entity.pdbx_description
1 polymer ?
#
loop_
_entity_poly.entity_id
_entity_poly.type
_entity_poly.pdbx_seq_one_letter_code
_entity_poly.pdbx_strand_id
1 'polypeptide(L)'
;MMRLMRWMTLIVVAGLAVMSSGCGGGGAAGPTAAGDKPRTIAVSGAFALFPMMTVWAEAYSAAHPEVRFDVQGGGAGKGMTDVLAGAVDIAMVSREIKPEETAQGAFGVPVTIDAVVPTANARNPHLAELLAKGLTPDAAAAVWMSGAATTWGQLLGTDAAEAITVYTRADASGAGEVWAKYMGGSAQEDLRGTAVNGDPGLAEAVRQDTLGIGYNNIGFAYNLETGAQLDGLVVIPLDLNGDGAISADESFYDAKDAIAAAIAARTFPYPPARELYLVTKGEPDPVIADFYRWILSEEGQAMVPDAGYVNLNAEQLATALGLLD
;
A
#
# COMPACT_ATOMS: atom_id res chain seq x y z
N MET A 1 -8.15 -59.83 3.44
CA MET A 1 -8.57 -60.42 4.72
C MET A 1 -9.06 -59.32 5.64
N MET A 2 -10.39 -59.24 5.70
CA MET A 2 -11.25 -59.42 6.88
C MET A 2 -11.22 -58.22 7.84
N ARG A 3 -12.23 -57.59 8.16
CA ARG A 3 -13.71 -57.57 8.39
C ARG A 3 -13.98 -56.40 9.31
N LEU A 4 -14.86 -55.46 8.94
CA LEU A 4 -16.25 -55.29 9.44
C LEU A 4 -16.42 -55.20 10.97
N MET A 5 -17.03 -54.09 11.44
CA MET A 5 -18.31 -54.05 12.21
C MET A 5 -18.58 -52.64 12.73
N ARG A 6 -19.49 -51.91 12.23
CA ARG A 6 -20.88 -51.52 12.59
C ARG A 6 -21.21 -51.67 14.09
N TRP A 7 -21.65 -50.56 14.72
CA TRP A 7 -22.73 -50.54 15.70
C TRP A 7 -23.46 -49.18 15.67
N MET A 8 -24.73 -49.23 15.25
CA MET A 8 -25.76 -48.22 15.44
C MET A 8 -26.37 -48.41 16.83
N THR A 9 -26.64 -47.31 17.56
CA THR A 9 -27.60 -47.38 18.68
C THR A 9 -28.42 -46.09 18.66
N LEU A 10 -29.68 -46.29 18.27
CA LEU A 10 -30.82 -45.35 18.46
C LEU A 10 -31.22 -45.43 19.94
N ILE A 11 -31.40 -44.24 20.59
CA ILE A 11 -32.25 -44.17 21.80
C ILE A 11 -33.24 -43.04 21.60
N VAL A 12 -34.50 -43.44 21.48
CA VAL A 12 -35.72 -42.60 21.59
C VAL A 12 -36.10 -42.63 23.07
N VAL A 13 -36.27 -41.48 23.71
CA VAL A 13 -37.06 -41.36 24.94
C VAL A 13 -38.00 -40.18 24.84
N ALA A 14 -39.28 -40.51 24.99
CA ALA A 14 -40.44 -39.64 24.95
C ALA A 14 -40.69 -38.97 26.32
N GLY A 15 -41.16 -37.77 26.26
CA GLY A 15 -42.20 -37.11 27.02
C GLY A 15 -42.13 -37.04 28.55
N LEU A 16 -42.24 -35.82 29.05
CA LEU A 16 -43.26 -35.46 30.05
C LEU A 16 -43.47 -33.93 30.09
N ALA A 17 -44.68 -33.50 29.78
CA ALA A 17 -45.15 -32.14 30.00
C ALA A 17 -45.49 -31.97 31.49
N VAL A 18 -44.93 -30.89 32.12
CA VAL A 18 -45.45 -30.39 33.40
C VAL A 18 -45.88 -28.93 33.20
N MET A 19 -47.20 -28.72 33.17
CA MET A 19 -47.79 -27.39 33.36
C MET A 19 -47.69 -27.01 34.82
N SER A 20 -47.07 -25.87 35.13
CA SER A 20 -47.26 -25.17 36.38
C SER A 20 -47.55 -23.70 36.09
N SER A 21 -48.83 -23.34 36.27
CA SER A 21 -49.31 -21.97 36.30
C SER A 21 -48.82 -21.31 37.60
N GLY A 22 -48.10 -20.19 37.46
CA GLY A 22 -47.70 -19.32 38.55
C GLY A 22 -47.89 -17.86 38.15
N CYS A 23 -48.97 -17.27 38.59
CA CYS A 23 -49.22 -15.82 38.49
C CYS A 23 -48.32 -15.07 39.49
N GLY A 24 -47.78 -13.93 39.06
CA GLY A 24 -47.42 -12.89 40.02
C GLY A 24 -46.16 -12.08 39.63
N GLY A 25 -46.35 -10.81 39.35
CA GLY A 25 -45.35 -9.75 39.53
C GLY A 25 -44.89 -9.11 38.20
N GLY A 26 -45.62 -8.09 37.77
CA GLY A 26 -45.20 -7.17 36.71
C GLY A 26 -43.98 -6.38 37.12
N GLY A 27 -42.84 -6.71 36.56
CA GLY A 27 -41.72 -5.84 36.42
C GLY A 27 -41.56 -5.57 34.92
N ALA A 28 -41.87 -4.36 34.48
CA ALA A 28 -41.59 -3.91 33.15
C ALA A 28 -40.05 -3.93 32.97
N ALA A 29 -39.51 -4.99 32.43
CA ALA A 29 -38.20 -4.96 31.83
C ALA A 29 -38.33 -4.00 30.62
N GLY A 30 -37.77 -2.80 30.82
CA GLY A 30 -37.58 -1.88 29.71
C GLY A 30 -36.87 -2.60 28.56
N PRO A 31 -37.07 -2.17 27.31
CA PRO A 31 -36.38 -2.75 26.19
C PRO A 31 -34.89 -2.63 26.49
N THR A 32 -34.22 -3.78 26.68
CA THR A 32 -32.78 -3.85 26.54
C THR A 32 -32.50 -3.32 25.14
N ALA A 33 -31.84 -2.16 25.06
CA ALA A 33 -31.34 -1.62 23.82
C ALA A 33 -30.60 -2.76 23.14
N ALA A 34 -31.14 -3.23 22.01
CA ALA A 34 -30.40 -4.10 21.11
C ALA A 34 -29.17 -3.27 20.74
N GLY A 35 -28.00 -3.63 21.29
CA GLY A 35 -26.78 -2.98 20.93
C GLY A 35 -26.68 -3.02 19.41
N ASP A 36 -26.70 -1.84 18.78
CA ASP A 36 -26.50 -1.74 17.35
C ASP A 36 -25.23 -2.52 17.01
N LYS A 37 -25.33 -3.42 16.00
CA LYS A 37 -24.17 -4.16 15.50
C LYS A 37 -23.16 -3.10 15.02
N PRO A 38 -21.85 -3.30 15.32
CA PRO A 38 -20.83 -2.41 14.82
C PRO A 38 -20.97 -2.21 13.31
N ARG A 39 -20.86 -0.97 12.85
CA ARG A 39 -20.78 -0.67 11.42
C ARG A 39 -19.46 -1.16 10.90
N THR A 40 -19.45 -2.03 9.90
CA THR A 40 -18.24 -2.44 9.21
C THR A 40 -18.03 -1.57 7.97
N ILE A 41 -16.88 -0.91 7.88
CA ILE A 41 -16.43 -0.14 6.72
C ILE A 41 -15.54 -1.05 5.89
N ALA A 42 -15.97 -1.34 4.66
CA ALA A 42 -15.20 -2.14 3.71
C ALA A 42 -14.19 -1.26 2.97
N VAL A 43 -12.93 -1.70 2.95
CA VAL A 43 -11.82 -0.96 2.34
C VAL A 43 -11.05 -1.87 1.41
N SER A 44 -10.74 -1.43 0.19
CA SER A 44 -9.87 -2.18 -0.73
C SER A 44 -8.90 -1.26 -1.47
N GLY A 45 -7.82 -1.80 -2.02
CA GLY A 45 -7.01 -1.05 -2.97
C GLY A 45 -5.50 -1.18 -2.81
N ALA A 46 -4.81 -0.05 -2.88
CA ALA A 46 -3.36 0.04 -3.02
C ALA A 46 -2.60 -0.66 -1.90
N PHE A 47 -1.71 -1.58 -2.26
CA PHE A 47 -0.77 -2.18 -1.31
C PHE A 47 0.09 -1.11 -0.61
N ALA A 48 0.41 -0.02 -1.32
CA ALA A 48 1.17 1.10 -0.75
C ALA A 48 0.56 1.70 0.52
N LEU A 49 -0.77 1.76 0.64
CA LEU A 49 -1.48 2.35 1.79
C LEU A 49 -1.99 1.30 2.78
N PHE A 50 -1.95 0.02 2.42
CA PHE A 50 -2.51 -1.06 3.22
C PHE A 50 -1.94 -1.12 4.66
N PRO A 51 -0.61 -1.05 4.89
CA PRO A 51 -0.06 -1.06 6.25
C PRO A 51 -0.55 0.12 7.10
N MET A 52 -0.52 1.34 6.55
CA MET A 52 -0.95 2.54 7.26
C MET A 52 -2.46 2.52 7.55
N MET A 53 -3.27 2.10 6.57
CA MET A 53 -4.72 1.95 6.76
C MET A 53 -5.05 0.96 7.87
N THR A 54 -4.28 -0.12 8.00
CA THR A 54 -4.45 -1.10 9.08
C THR A 54 -4.16 -0.47 10.44
N VAL A 55 -3.08 0.29 10.57
CA VAL A 55 -2.74 1.03 11.81
C VAL A 55 -3.85 2.01 12.20
N TRP A 56 -4.33 2.82 11.26
CA TRP A 56 -5.42 3.76 11.51
C TRP A 56 -6.73 3.05 11.86
N ALA A 57 -7.06 1.96 11.16
CA ALA A 57 -8.28 1.18 11.41
C ALA A 57 -8.29 0.56 12.81
N GLU A 58 -7.16 0.01 13.25
CA GLU A 58 -7.01 -0.56 14.60
C GLU A 58 -7.12 0.52 15.68
N ALA A 59 -6.40 1.63 15.53
CA ALA A 59 -6.41 2.72 16.50
C ALA A 59 -7.80 3.37 16.60
N TYR A 60 -8.44 3.66 15.46
CA TYR A 60 -9.78 4.25 15.45
C TYR A 60 -10.83 3.31 16.03
N SER A 61 -10.82 2.01 15.69
CA SER A 61 -11.75 1.04 16.25
C SER A 61 -11.56 0.82 17.76
N ALA A 62 -10.36 1.03 18.29
CA ALA A 62 -10.12 0.98 19.75
C ALA A 62 -10.81 2.13 20.48
N ALA A 63 -10.85 3.33 19.87
CA ALA A 63 -11.56 4.51 20.40
C ALA A 63 -13.06 4.50 20.08
N HIS A 64 -13.46 3.86 18.97
CA HIS A 64 -14.81 3.82 18.40
C HIS A 64 -15.27 2.37 18.22
N PRO A 65 -15.63 1.63 19.28
CA PRO A 65 -15.96 0.20 19.20
C PRO A 65 -17.22 -0.11 18.37
N GLU A 66 -18.02 0.90 18.05
CA GLU A 66 -19.16 0.84 17.13
C GLU A 66 -18.74 0.81 15.65
N VAL A 67 -17.45 1.07 15.33
CA VAL A 67 -16.90 1.06 13.97
C VAL A 67 -15.84 -0.03 13.84
N ARG A 68 -15.92 -0.79 12.77
CA ARG A 68 -14.95 -1.83 12.39
C ARG A 68 -14.55 -1.65 10.93
N PHE A 69 -13.38 -2.14 10.57
CA PHE A 69 -12.87 -2.09 9.20
C PHE A 69 -12.59 -3.51 8.69
N ASP A 70 -12.92 -3.74 7.41
CA ASP A 70 -12.47 -4.89 6.62
C ASP A 70 -11.54 -4.34 5.52
N VAL A 71 -10.23 -4.50 5.71
CA VAL A 71 -9.20 -3.90 4.85
C VAL A 71 -8.57 -4.96 3.96
N GLN A 72 -8.60 -4.75 2.64
CA GLN A 72 -8.09 -5.69 1.66
C GLN A 72 -7.12 -5.00 0.68
N GLY A 73 -5.96 -5.62 0.42
CA GLY A 73 -5.05 -5.23 -0.65
C GLY A 73 -5.54 -5.74 -2.01
N GLY A 74 -5.05 -5.14 -3.11
CA GLY A 74 -5.41 -5.59 -4.45
C GLY A 74 -4.98 -4.65 -5.58
N GLY A 75 -4.24 -3.58 -5.25
CA GLY A 75 -3.81 -2.55 -6.17
C GLY A 75 -4.77 -1.36 -6.27
N ALA A 76 -4.23 -0.20 -6.61
CA ALA A 76 -4.98 1.06 -6.66
C ALA A 76 -6.14 1.03 -7.67
N GLY A 77 -5.94 0.38 -8.82
CA GLY A 77 -6.97 0.25 -9.86
C GLY A 77 -8.14 -0.62 -9.41
N LYS A 78 -7.85 -1.73 -8.67
CA LYS A 78 -8.91 -2.55 -8.08
C LYS A 78 -9.71 -1.73 -7.06
N GLY A 79 -9.05 -1.04 -6.13
CA GLY A 79 -9.73 -0.21 -5.13
C GLY A 79 -10.64 0.83 -5.79
N MET A 80 -10.15 1.55 -6.79
CA MET A 80 -10.95 2.52 -7.54
C MET A 80 -12.18 1.88 -8.21
N THR A 81 -11.99 0.73 -8.84
CA THR A 81 -13.10 -0.02 -9.47
C THR A 81 -14.14 -0.45 -8.42
N ASP A 82 -13.69 -1.00 -7.30
CA ASP A 82 -14.56 -1.47 -6.23
C ASP A 82 -15.40 -0.34 -5.63
N VAL A 83 -14.77 0.82 -5.33
CA VAL A 83 -15.49 1.94 -4.72
C VAL A 83 -16.48 2.58 -5.69
N LEU A 84 -16.11 2.76 -6.95
CA LEU A 84 -17.01 3.32 -7.96
C LEU A 84 -18.19 2.39 -8.25
N ALA A 85 -18.00 1.07 -8.14
CA ALA A 85 -19.07 0.08 -8.21
C ALA A 85 -19.92 -0.01 -6.94
N GLY A 86 -19.50 0.63 -5.83
CA GLY A 86 -20.16 0.51 -4.53
C GLY A 86 -19.96 -0.85 -3.85
N ALA A 87 -18.89 -1.57 -4.23
CA ALA A 87 -18.53 -2.86 -3.62
C ALA A 87 -17.77 -2.68 -2.29
N VAL A 88 -17.12 -1.53 -2.09
CA VAL A 88 -16.49 -1.11 -0.84
C VAL A 88 -16.88 0.34 -0.53
N ASP A 89 -16.73 0.73 0.73
CA ASP A 89 -17.01 2.09 1.19
C ASP A 89 -15.85 3.04 0.87
N ILE A 90 -14.61 2.54 0.99
CA ILE A 90 -13.38 3.32 0.81
C ILE A 90 -12.42 2.57 -0.12
N ALA A 91 -11.81 3.30 -1.06
CA ALA A 91 -10.66 2.80 -1.81
C ALA A 91 -9.36 3.42 -1.33
N MET A 92 -8.31 2.60 -1.23
CA MET A 92 -6.92 3.04 -1.08
C MET A 92 -6.32 3.28 -2.47
N VAL A 93 -5.85 4.50 -2.75
CA VAL A 93 -5.32 4.88 -4.06
C VAL A 93 -3.94 5.51 -3.90
N SER A 94 -2.95 5.04 -4.64
CA SER A 94 -1.54 5.45 -4.55
C SER A 94 -1.02 6.09 -5.84
N ARG A 95 -1.87 6.83 -6.51
CA ARG A 95 -1.64 7.64 -7.69
C ARG A 95 -2.67 8.78 -7.76
N GLU A 96 -2.47 9.70 -8.65
CA GLU A 96 -3.48 10.73 -8.93
C GLU A 96 -4.82 10.11 -9.34
N ILE A 97 -5.90 10.74 -8.89
CA ILE A 97 -7.26 10.39 -9.30
C ILE A 97 -7.48 10.98 -10.70
N LYS A 98 -7.85 10.12 -11.64
CA LYS A 98 -8.01 10.51 -13.03
C LYS A 98 -9.28 11.35 -13.23
N PRO A 99 -9.29 12.28 -14.18
CA PRO A 99 -10.50 13.08 -14.48
C PRO A 99 -11.75 12.23 -14.76
N GLU A 100 -11.58 11.11 -15.46
CA GLU A 100 -12.67 10.17 -15.75
C GLU A 100 -13.19 9.45 -14.49
N GLU A 101 -12.36 9.23 -13.46
CA GLU A 101 -12.76 8.67 -12.18
C GLU A 101 -13.54 9.70 -11.35
N THR A 102 -13.06 10.94 -11.35
CA THR A 102 -13.77 12.07 -10.72
C THR A 102 -15.14 12.29 -11.38
N ALA A 103 -15.22 12.20 -12.71
CA ALA A 103 -16.48 12.30 -13.44
C ALA A 103 -17.47 11.17 -13.10
N GLN A 104 -16.98 10.01 -12.63
CA GLN A 104 -17.79 8.88 -12.13
C GLN A 104 -18.14 8.99 -10.64
N GLY A 105 -17.70 10.07 -9.98
CA GLY A 105 -17.99 10.37 -8.60
C GLY A 105 -16.89 9.97 -7.61
N ALA A 106 -15.66 9.70 -8.05
CA ALA A 106 -14.56 9.51 -7.12
C ALA A 106 -14.28 10.80 -6.34
N PHE A 107 -14.40 10.72 -5.02
CA PHE A 107 -14.08 11.78 -4.08
C PHE A 107 -12.86 11.35 -3.27
N GLY A 108 -11.72 11.97 -3.49
CA GLY A 108 -10.46 11.59 -2.89
C GLY A 108 -9.92 12.61 -1.90
N VAL A 109 -9.50 12.12 -0.75
CA VAL A 109 -8.84 12.90 0.30
C VAL A 109 -7.40 12.43 0.41
N PRO A 110 -6.39 13.29 0.20
CA PRO A 110 -4.99 12.94 0.45
C PRO A 110 -4.78 12.75 1.96
N VAL A 111 -4.09 11.69 2.35
CA VAL A 111 -3.93 11.33 3.77
C VAL A 111 -2.48 11.19 4.22
N THR A 112 -1.56 10.91 3.31
CA THR A 112 -0.12 10.76 3.58
C THR A 112 0.67 10.78 2.27
N ILE A 113 2.01 10.76 2.37
CA ILE A 113 2.93 10.69 1.24
C ILE A 113 3.77 9.42 1.37
N ASP A 114 4.02 8.77 0.24
CA ASP A 114 4.92 7.63 0.08
C ASP A 114 5.77 7.82 -1.19
N ALA A 115 6.75 6.95 -1.42
CA ALA A 115 7.52 6.95 -2.66
C ALA A 115 7.76 5.54 -3.19
N VAL A 116 8.01 5.47 -4.49
CA VAL A 116 8.53 4.28 -5.16
C VAL A 116 10.03 4.40 -5.28
N VAL A 117 10.73 3.33 -4.92
CA VAL A 117 12.19 3.24 -5.02
C VAL A 117 12.58 2.04 -5.87
N PRO A 118 13.60 2.15 -6.74
CA PRO A 118 14.14 1.00 -7.45
C PRO A 118 14.90 0.10 -6.48
N THR A 119 14.79 -1.21 -6.70
CA THR A 119 15.39 -2.23 -5.83
C THR A 119 16.16 -3.27 -6.64
N ALA A 120 17.25 -3.77 -6.08
CA ALA A 120 18.02 -4.88 -6.62
C ALA A 120 18.25 -5.96 -5.55
N ASN A 121 18.69 -7.14 -5.97
CA ASN A 121 19.11 -8.19 -5.04
C ASN A 121 20.41 -7.79 -4.32
N ALA A 122 20.47 -7.96 -3.01
CA ALA A 122 21.65 -7.64 -2.20
C ALA A 122 22.91 -8.48 -2.55
N ARG A 123 22.75 -9.57 -3.30
CA ARG A 123 23.85 -10.41 -3.80
C ARG A 123 24.13 -10.20 -5.28
N ASN A 124 23.62 -9.11 -5.86
CA ASN A 124 23.91 -8.79 -7.24
C ASN A 124 25.43 -8.61 -7.45
N PRO A 125 26.06 -9.29 -8.41
CA PRO A 125 27.51 -9.19 -8.62
C PRO A 125 27.99 -7.80 -9.04
N HIS A 126 27.06 -6.94 -9.53
CA HIS A 126 27.35 -5.57 -9.99
C HIS A 126 26.83 -4.50 -9.00
N LEU A 127 26.52 -4.92 -7.75
CA LEU A 127 25.90 -4.04 -6.78
C LEU A 127 26.73 -2.81 -6.44
N ALA A 128 28.05 -2.98 -6.31
CA ALA A 128 28.93 -1.86 -5.93
C ALA A 128 28.93 -0.74 -7.00
N GLU A 129 29.01 -1.13 -8.27
CA GLU A 129 28.95 -0.18 -9.40
C GLU A 129 27.56 0.44 -9.52
N LEU A 130 26.51 -0.35 -9.31
CA LEU A 130 25.12 0.12 -9.35
C LEU A 130 24.84 1.19 -8.28
N LEU A 131 25.30 0.95 -7.05
CA LEU A 131 25.12 1.89 -5.94
C LEU A 131 25.99 3.15 -6.09
N ALA A 132 27.17 3.03 -6.66
CA ALA A 132 28.05 4.17 -6.91
C ALA A 132 27.54 5.07 -8.03
N LYS A 133 26.91 4.48 -9.06
CA LYS A 133 26.41 5.20 -10.23
C LYS A 133 24.98 5.72 -10.03
N GLY A 134 24.14 4.95 -9.36
CA GLY A 134 22.71 5.23 -9.25
C GLY A 134 21.93 5.06 -10.58
N LEU A 135 20.68 5.49 -10.58
CA LEU A 135 19.79 5.47 -11.75
C LEU A 135 19.25 6.87 -12.05
N THR A 136 19.54 7.37 -13.24
CA THR A 136 18.82 8.52 -13.82
C THR A 136 17.45 8.06 -14.34
N PRO A 137 16.49 8.98 -14.60
CA PRO A 137 15.24 8.65 -15.29
C PRO A 137 15.47 7.95 -16.64
N ASP A 138 16.45 8.38 -17.41
CA ASP A 138 16.79 7.80 -18.73
C ASP A 138 17.36 6.39 -18.59
N ALA A 139 18.23 6.14 -17.60
CA ALA A 139 18.77 4.81 -17.32
C ALA A 139 17.67 3.84 -16.88
N ALA A 140 16.75 4.28 -16.02
CA ALA A 140 15.58 3.52 -15.64
C ALA A 140 14.66 3.25 -16.84
N ALA A 141 14.40 4.23 -17.70
CA ALA A 141 13.62 4.06 -18.93
C ALA A 141 14.27 3.07 -19.90
N ALA A 142 15.60 3.04 -19.98
CA ALA A 142 16.33 2.07 -20.78
C ALA A 142 16.09 0.62 -20.29
N VAL A 143 15.87 0.41 -19.00
CA VAL A 143 15.56 -0.90 -18.38
C VAL A 143 14.08 -1.23 -18.52
N TRP A 144 13.18 -0.38 -17.97
CA TRP A 144 11.77 -0.73 -17.80
C TRP A 144 10.87 -0.33 -18.97
N MET A 145 11.28 0.59 -19.86
CA MET A 145 10.39 1.06 -20.94
C MET A 145 10.89 0.63 -22.33
N SER A 146 12.03 1.16 -22.77
CA SER A 146 12.54 0.87 -24.13
C SER A 146 13.18 -0.50 -24.27
N GLY A 147 13.75 -1.05 -23.19
CA GLY A 147 14.57 -2.25 -23.22
C GLY A 147 15.90 -2.05 -23.98
N ALA A 148 16.41 -0.81 -23.99
CA ALA A 148 17.72 -0.50 -24.57
C ALA A 148 18.87 -1.01 -23.69
N ALA A 149 18.67 -1.15 -22.37
CA ALA A 149 19.58 -1.80 -21.45
C ALA A 149 19.01 -3.18 -21.06
N THR A 150 19.57 -4.25 -21.63
CA THR A 150 19.18 -5.64 -21.36
C THR A 150 20.24 -6.41 -20.59
N THR A 151 21.45 -5.87 -20.45
CA THR A 151 22.53 -6.43 -19.65
C THR A 151 23.02 -5.41 -18.62
N TRP A 152 23.62 -5.93 -17.54
CA TRP A 152 24.22 -5.08 -16.51
C TRP A 152 25.33 -4.19 -17.08
N GLY A 153 26.10 -4.68 -18.05
CA GLY A 153 27.12 -3.88 -18.72
C GLY A 153 26.55 -2.71 -19.51
N GLN A 154 25.43 -2.89 -20.22
CA GLN A 154 24.76 -1.78 -20.92
C GLN A 154 24.25 -0.71 -19.96
N LEU A 155 23.71 -1.12 -18.79
CA LEU A 155 23.23 -0.20 -17.78
C LEU A 155 24.37 0.57 -17.09
N LEU A 156 25.44 -0.14 -16.75
CA LEU A 156 26.55 0.42 -15.95
C LEU A 156 27.67 1.05 -16.80
N GLY A 157 27.71 0.75 -18.11
CA GLY A 157 28.80 1.20 -18.98
C GLY A 157 30.05 0.34 -18.82
N THR A 158 29.89 -0.98 -18.56
CA THR A 158 30.97 -1.97 -18.39
C THR A 158 30.85 -3.10 -19.42
N ASP A 159 31.76 -4.06 -19.37
CA ASP A 159 31.75 -5.24 -20.25
C ASP A 159 30.92 -6.41 -19.68
N ALA A 160 30.15 -6.20 -18.61
CA ALA A 160 29.30 -7.24 -17.99
C ALA A 160 28.23 -7.75 -18.96
N ALA A 161 28.26 -9.05 -19.25
CA ALA A 161 27.38 -9.67 -20.23
C ALA A 161 26.08 -10.26 -19.63
N GLU A 162 25.99 -10.32 -18.30
CA GLU A 162 24.85 -10.88 -17.59
C GLU A 162 23.58 -10.08 -17.89
N ALA A 163 22.51 -10.79 -18.24
CA ALA A 163 21.22 -10.19 -18.52
C ALA A 163 20.57 -9.64 -17.25
N ILE A 164 19.90 -8.50 -17.36
CA ILE A 164 19.05 -7.97 -16.27
C ILE A 164 17.72 -8.71 -16.30
N THR A 165 17.29 -9.27 -15.15
CA THR A 165 15.92 -9.75 -14.99
C THR A 165 15.06 -8.61 -14.45
N VAL A 166 14.22 -8.07 -15.31
CA VAL A 166 13.35 -6.92 -14.96
C VAL A 166 12.02 -7.42 -14.43
N TYR A 167 11.64 -6.94 -13.24
CA TYR A 167 10.35 -7.23 -12.62
C TYR A 167 9.44 -6.00 -12.63
N THR A 168 8.13 -6.23 -12.84
CA THR A 168 7.08 -5.22 -12.83
C THR A 168 5.82 -5.79 -12.18
N ARG A 169 4.75 -4.98 -12.10
CA ARG A 169 3.49 -5.33 -11.44
C ARG A 169 2.48 -5.95 -12.40
N ALA A 170 1.84 -7.05 -11.97
CA ALA A 170 0.74 -7.70 -12.70
C ALA A 170 -0.62 -7.07 -12.39
N ASP A 171 -0.78 -6.53 -11.18
CA ASP A 171 -2.00 -5.82 -10.73
C ASP A 171 -2.02 -4.36 -11.22
N ALA A 172 -3.18 -3.74 -11.28
CA ALA A 172 -3.31 -2.32 -11.60
C ALA A 172 -2.75 -1.45 -10.46
N SER A 173 -1.46 -1.16 -10.56
CA SER A 173 -0.63 -0.61 -9.50
C SER A 173 -0.40 0.89 -9.65
N GLY A 174 -0.73 1.66 -8.59
CA GLY A 174 -0.30 3.05 -8.53
C GLY A 174 1.22 3.21 -8.49
N ALA A 175 1.95 2.26 -7.89
CA ALA A 175 3.43 2.26 -7.91
C ALA A 175 3.97 2.11 -9.34
N GLY A 176 3.38 1.21 -10.14
CA GLY A 176 3.75 1.05 -11.55
C GLY A 176 3.51 2.31 -12.38
N GLU A 177 2.32 2.95 -12.20
CA GLU A 177 2.00 4.20 -12.90
C GLU A 177 2.97 5.33 -12.51
N VAL A 178 3.27 5.49 -11.22
CA VAL A 178 4.16 6.55 -10.74
C VAL A 178 5.61 6.30 -11.16
N TRP A 179 6.05 5.04 -11.18
CA TRP A 179 7.37 4.68 -11.69
C TRP A 179 7.50 4.96 -13.19
N ALA A 180 6.47 4.65 -13.98
CA ALA A 180 6.42 5.02 -15.40
C ALA A 180 6.50 6.54 -15.59
N LYS A 181 5.72 7.32 -14.82
CA LYS A 181 5.74 8.79 -14.86
C LYS A 181 7.11 9.38 -14.55
N TYR A 182 7.84 8.81 -13.59
CA TYR A 182 9.21 9.22 -13.27
C TYR A 182 10.15 9.14 -14.48
N MET A 183 9.94 8.13 -15.32
CA MET A 183 10.73 7.87 -16.53
C MET A 183 10.17 8.55 -17.79
N GLY A 184 9.19 9.45 -17.64
CA GLY A 184 8.56 10.15 -18.78
C GLY A 184 7.46 9.36 -19.49
N GLY A 185 7.03 8.22 -18.95
CA GLY A 185 5.85 7.50 -19.40
C GLY A 185 4.54 8.09 -18.86
N SER A 186 3.43 7.47 -19.19
CA SER A 186 2.09 7.93 -18.82
C SER A 186 1.30 6.94 -17.99
N ALA A 187 1.60 5.65 -18.11
CA ALA A 187 0.84 4.56 -17.51
C ALA A 187 1.73 3.36 -17.18
N GLN A 188 1.23 2.48 -16.29
CA GLN A 188 1.90 1.23 -15.94
C GLN A 188 2.18 0.34 -17.16
N GLU A 189 1.33 0.39 -18.16
CA GLU A 189 1.41 -0.38 -19.41
C GLU A 189 2.64 -0.01 -20.25
N ASP A 190 3.27 1.14 -19.97
CA ASP A 190 4.53 1.53 -20.60
C ASP A 190 5.72 0.71 -20.07
N LEU A 191 5.53 0.01 -18.91
CA LEU A 191 6.59 -0.77 -18.27
C LEU A 191 6.68 -2.19 -18.83
N ARG A 192 7.91 -2.64 -18.98
CA ARG A 192 8.30 -3.99 -19.42
C ARG A 192 8.87 -4.79 -18.25
N GLY A 193 8.80 -6.10 -18.36
CA GLY A 193 9.39 -7.02 -17.39
C GLY A 193 8.48 -8.20 -17.07
N THR A 194 8.97 -9.07 -16.20
CA THR A 194 8.19 -10.17 -15.65
C THR A 194 7.18 -9.62 -14.62
N ALA A 195 5.91 -9.78 -14.92
CA ALA A 195 4.83 -9.25 -14.09
C ALA A 195 4.59 -10.14 -12.86
N VAL A 196 4.59 -9.54 -11.66
CA VAL A 196 4.29 -10.21 -10.39
C VAL A 196 3.24 -9.44 -9.60
N ASN A 197 2.46 -10.16 -8.79
CA ASN A 197 1.32 -9.58 -8.10
C ASN A 197 1.74 -8.91 -6.78
N GLY A 198 1.38 -7.66 -6.64
CA GLY A 198 1.55 -6.87 -5.41
C GLY A 198 3.01 -6.48 -5.12
N ASP A 199 3.18 -5.54 -4.19
CA ASP A 199 4.50 -5.15 -3.69
C ASP A 199 5.23 -6.31 -3.00
N PRO A 200 4.56 -7.14 -2.14
CA PRO A 200 5.22 -8.28 -1.52
C PRO A 200 5.78 -9.26 -2.54
N GLY A 201 5.02 -9.54 -3.61
CA GLY A 201 5.45 -10.45 -4.68
C GLY A 201 6.63 -9.90 -5.46
N LEU A 202 6.65 -8.60 -5.74
CA LEU A 202 7.75 -7.95 -6.47
C LEU A 202 9.02 -7.91 -5.61
N ALA A 203 8.93 -7.55 -4.34
CA ALA A 203 10.05 -7.59 -3.41
C ALA A 203 10.65 -9.01 -3.30
N GLU A 204 9.81 -10.03 -3.16
CA GLU A 204 10.26 -11.42 -3.08
C GLU A 204 10.91 -11.90 -4.40
N ALA A 205 10.34 -11.55 -5.55
CA ALA A 205 10.93 -11.91 -6.84
C ALA A 205 12.36 -11.35 -7.00
N VAL A 206 12.58 -10.09 -6.64
CA VAL A 206 13.92 -9.47 -6.66
C VAL A 206 14.85 -10.14 -5.64
N ARG A 207 14.37 -10.49 -4.44
CA ARG A 207 15.17 -11.18 -3.41
C ARG A 207 15.64 -12.57 -3.82
N GLN A 208 14.88 -13.28 -4.64
CA GLN A 208 15.20 -14.63 -5.11
C GLN A 208 16.10 -14.65 -6.36
N ASP A 209 16.18 -13.56 -7.09
CA ASP A 209 16.97 -13.47 -8.33
C ASP A 209 18.15 -12.50 -8.15
N THR A 210 19.36 -13.04 -8.16
CA THR A 210 20.59 -12.24 -8.01
C THR A 210 20.85 -11.24 -9.13
N LEU A 211 20.23 -11.42 -10.29
CA LEU A 211 20.27 -10.49 -11.43
C LEU A 211 18.97 -9.69 -11.57
N GLY A 212 18.09 -9.79 -10.58
CA GLY A 212 16.80 -9.14 -10.56
C GLY A 212 16.88 -7.65 -10.21
N ILE A 213 16.07 -6.86 -10.90
CA ILE A 213 15.80 -5.45 -10.62
C ILE A 213 14.30 -5.22 -10.61
N GLY A 214 13.82 -4.42 -9.66
CA GLY A 214 12.41 -4.10 -9.50
C GLY A 214 12.22 -2.70 -8.95
N TYR A 215 10.98 -2.38 -8.55
CA TYR A 215 10.64 -1.15 -7.85
C TYR A 215 9.58 -1.44 -6.78
N ASN A 216 9.71 -0.83 -5.62
CA ASN A 216 8.83 -1.07 -4.49
C ASN A 216 8.42 0.23 -3.81
N ASN A 217 7.28 0.24 -3.17
CA ASN A 217 6.94 1.28 -2.19
C ASN A 217 7.88 1.17 -0.98
N ILE A 218 8.14 2.28 -0.28
CA ILE A 218 9.07 2.33 0.86
C ILE A 218 8.77 1.24 1.88
N GLY A 219 7.50 1.04 2.26
CA GLY A 219 7.10 0.03 3.25
C GLY A 219 7.38 -1.43 2.83
N PHE A 220 7.80 -1.68 1.58
CA PHE A 220 8.20 -2.99 1.05
C PHE A 220 9.66 -3.03 0.60
N ALA A 221 10.41 -1.97 0.84
CA ALA A 221 11.85 -1.90 0.64
C ALA A 221 12.61 -1.81 1.97
N TYR A 222 11.96 -1.32 3.02
CA TYR A 222 12.54 -1.16 4.36
C TYR A 222 11.76 -1.95 5.41
N ASN A 223 12.46 -2.41 6.43
CA ASN A 223 11.87 -2.95 7.65
C ASN A 223 11.36 -1.79 8.50
N LEU A 224 10.06 -1.74 8.76
CA LEU A 224 9.41 -0.61 9.45
C LEU A 224 9.82 -0.49 10.93
N GLU A 225 10.21 -1.61 11.58
CA GLU A 225 10.63 -1.63 12.99
C GLU A 225 12.07 -1.15 13.18
N THR A 226 12.99 -1.59 12.29
CA THR A 226 14.42 -1.26 12.41
C THR A 226 14.84 -0.07 11.58
N GLY A 227 14.04 0.34 10.59
CA GLY A 227 14.37 1.37 9.62
C GLY A 227 15.40 0.95 8.57
N ALA A 228 15.99 -0.24 8.67
CA ALA A 228 16.98 -0.74 7.72
C ALA A 228 16.30 -1.25 6.43
N GLN A 229 17.05 -1.34 5.36
CA GLN A 229 16.58 -2.01 4.14
C GLN A 229 16.23 -3.47 4.44
N LEU A 230 15.24 -4.03 3.74
CA LEU A 230 14.83 -5.44 3.94
C LEU A 230 15.95 -6.39 3.54
N ASP A 231 16.13 -7.45 4.34
CA ASP A 231 17.12 -8.49 4.06
C ASP A 231 16.97 -9.05 2.64
N GLY A 232 18.08 -9.06 1.90
CA GLY A 232 18.15 -9.55 0.53
C GLY A 232 17.73 -8.55 -0.55
N LEU A 233 17.23 -7.36 -0.15
CA LEU A 233 17.00 -6.22 -1.03
C LEU A 233 17.98 -5.08 -0.75
N VAL A 234 18.29 -4.33 -1.81
CA VAL A 234 19.00 -3.06 -1.72
C VAL A 234 18.24 -2.03 -2.53
N VAL A 235 18.01 -0.86 -1.95
CA VAL A 235 17.45 0.29 -2.66
C VAL A 235 18.55 0.94 -3.48
N ILE A 236 18.28 1.12 -4.76
CA ILE A 236 19.21 1.74 -5.69
C ILE A 236 19.03 3.26 -5.58
N PRO A 237 20.08 4.05 -5.33
CA PRO A 237 20.01 5.51 -5.35
C PRO A 237 19.58 6.06 -6.71
N LEU A 238 18.91 7.19 -6.70
CA LEU A 238 18.63 7.95 -7.91
C LEU A 238 19.73 9.00 -8.10
N ASP A 239 20.34 9.00 -9.27
CA ASP A 239 21.26 10.04 -9.72
C ASP A 239 20.41 11.23 -10.18
N LEU A 240 20.29 12.22 -9.31
CA LEU A 240 19.37 13.35 -9.49
C LEU A 240 19.96 14.45 -10.37
N ASN A 241 21.28 14.57 -10.38
CA ASN A 241 22.00 15.58 -11.15
C ASN A 241 22.50 15.08 -12.52
N GLY A 242 22.47 13.75 -12.74
CA GLY A 242 22.81 13.09 -14.00
C GLY A 242 24.32 13.05 -14.30
N ASP A 243 25.17 13.16 -13.27
CA ASP A 243 26.63 13.16 -13.46
C ASP A 243 27.25 11.74 -13.47
N GLY A 244 26.44 10.71 -13.18
CA GLY A 244 26.84 9.30 -13.21
C GLY A 244 27.53 8.85 -11.92
N ALA A 245 27.37 9.57 -10.81
CA ALA A 245 27.89 9.22 -9.51
C ALA A 245 26.96 9.72 -8.39
N ILE A 246 26.76 8.90 -7.36
CA ILE A 246 25.95 9.31 -6.21
C ILE A 246 26.77 10.21 -5.28
N SER A 247 26.39 11.47 -5.21
CA SER A 247 26.96 12.48 -4.33
C SER A 247 26.43 12.35 -2.89
N ALA A 248 27.04 13.08 -1.95
CA ALA A 248 26.59 13.10 -0.55
C ALA A 248 25.13 13.61 -0.41
N ASP A 249 24.73 14.57 -1.26
CA ASP A 249 23.38 15.15 -1.25
C ASP A 249 22.32 14.20 -1.83
N GLU A 250 22.75 13.12 -2.49
CA GLU A 250 21.90 12.06 -3.06
C GLU A 250 21.93 10.77 -2.24
N SER A 251 22.74 10.71 -1.16
CA SER A 251 23.00 9.52 -0.34
C SER A 251 22.08 9.46 0.88
N PHE A 252 20.78 9.30 0.67
CA PHE A 252 19.77 9.22 1.75
C PHE A 252 18.96 7.90 1.71
N TYR A 253 19.51 6.82 1.14
CA TYR A 253 18.78 5.56 0.94
C TYR A 253 19.11 4.48 1.97
N ASP A 254 20.07 4.71 2.89
CA ASP A 254 20.54 3.69 3.83
C ASP A 254 19.49 3.33 4.90
N ALA A 255 18.60 4.26 5.22
CA ALA A 255 17.57 4.08 6.22
C ALA A 255 16.24 4.73 5.81
N LYS A 256 15.15 4.13 6.27
CA LYS A 256 13.77 4.59 6.09
C LYS A 256 13.61 6.08 6.46
N ASP A 257 14.14 6.47 7.61
CA ASP A 257 13.95 7.83 8.10
C ASP A 257 14.73 8.88 7.28
N ALA A 258 15.88 8.48 6.70
CA ALA A 258 16.64 9.35 5.83
C ALA A 258 15.92 9.65 4.52
N ILE A 259 15.37 8.62 3.85
CA ILE A 259 14.57 8.83 2.64
C ILE A 259 13.25 9.55 2.94
N ALA A 260 12.59 9.26 4.07
CA ALA A 260 11.39 9.98 4.49
C ALA A 260 11.68 11.48 4.70
N ALA A 261 12.81 11.83 5.32
CA ALA A 261 13.25 13.21 5.46
C ALA A 261 13.53 13.88 4.11
N ALA A 262 14.16 13.16 3.16
CA ALA A 262 14.43 13.68 1.81
C ALA A 262 13.13 13.95 1.03
N ILE A 263 12.11 13.10 1.19
CA ILE A 263 10.77 13.29 0.60
C ILE A 263 10.09 14.51 1.22
N ALA A 264 10.11 14.63 2.55
CA ALA A 264 9.52 15.77 3.26
C ALA A 264 10.19 17.10 2.87
N ALA A 265 11.52 17.09 2.69
CA ALA A 265 12.30 18.24 2.25
C ALA A 265 12.20 18.53 0.74
N ARG A 266 11.52 17.70 -0.05
CA ARG A 266 11.44 17.79 -1.52
C ARG A 266 12.79 17.68 -2.23
N THR A 267 13.78 17.03 -1.60
CA THR A 267 15.03 16.65 -2.25
C THR A 267 14.90 15.34 -3.03
N PHE A 268 14.04 14.43 -2.57
CA PHE A 268 13.60 13.27 -3.36
C PHE A 268 12.59 13.71 -4.44
N PRO A 269 12.68 13.17 -5.69
CA PRO A 269 11.85 13.62 -6.80
C PRO A 269 10.36 13.28 -6.64
N TYR A 270 9.52 14.08 -7.32
CA TYR A 270 8.07 13.97 -7.24
C TYR A 270 7.43 14.13 -8.63
N PRO A 271 7.11 13.03 -9.36
CA PRO A 271 7.29 11.62 -8.97
C PRO A 271 8.78 11.21 -8.84
N PRO A 272 9.13 10.08 -8.22
CA PRO A 272 8.28 8.95 -7.81
C PRO A 272 7.73 9.03 -6.38
N ALA A 273 7.96 10.12 -5.63
CA ALA A 273 7.14 10.41 -4.45
C ALA A 273 5.74 10.87 -4.89
N ARG A 274 4.72 10.59 -4.09
CA ARG A 274 3.32 10.96 -4.36
C ARG A 274 2.46 10.93 -3.11
N GLU A 275 1.35 11.67 -3.16
CA GLU A 275 0.28 11.55 -2.19
C GLU A 275 -0.45 10.22 -2.33
N LEU A 276 -0.91 9.70 -1.20
CA LEU A 276 -1.81 8.57 -1.11
C LEU A 276 -3.19 9.06 -0.67
N TYR A 277 -4.22 8.49 -1.28
CA TYR A 277 -5.59 8.94 -1.12
C TYR A 277 -6.48 7.85 -0.54
N LEU A 278 -7.41 8.25 0.33
CA LEU A 278 -8.62 7.49 0.61
C LEU A 278 -9.75 8.09 -0.23
N VAL A 279 -10.44 7.22 -0.95
CA VAL A 279 -11.44 7.64 -1.95
C VAL A 279 -12.78 7.02 -1.62
N THR A 280 -13.85 7.83 -1.67
CA THR A 280 -15.25 7.39 -1.60
C THR A 280 -15.96 7.65 -2.93
N LYS A 281 -17.11 7.03 -3.13
CA LYS A 281 -18.01 7.40 -4.22
C LYS A 281 -18.95 8.51 -3.77
N GLY A 282 -18.69 9.73 -4.26
CA GLY A 282 -19.32 10.95 -3.74
C GLY A 282 -18.71 11.35 -2.39
N GLU A 283 -19.28 12.39 -1.78
CA GLU A 283 -18.88 12.84 -0.46
C GLU A 283 -19.01 11.71 0.58
N PRO A 284 -18.04 11.60 1.52
CA PRO A 284 -18.08 10.58 2.56
C PRO A 284 -19.31 10.78 3.47
N ASP A 285 -19.95 9.69 3.87
CA ASP A 285 -20.99 9.78 4.89
C ASP A 285 -20.39 10.24 6.24
N PRO A 286 -21.21 10.68 7.21
CA PRO A 286 -20.72 11.26 8.45
C PRO A 286 -19.71 10.39 9.23
N VAL A 287 -19.87 9.06 9.24
CA VAL A 287 -18.96 8.17 9.98
C VAL A 287 -17.60 8.09 9.27
N ILE A 288 -17.59 8.04 7.94
CA ILE A 288 -16.35 8.04 7.14
C ILE A 288 -15.70 9.43 7.20
N ALA A 289 -16.48 10.49 7.12
CA ALA A 289 -15.97 11.86 7.26
C ALA A 289 -15.29 12.09 8.61
N ASP A 290 -15.86 11.58 9.72
CA ASP A 290 -15.25 11.66 11.05
C ASP A 290 -13.96 10.85 11.13
N PHE A 291 -13.92 9.66 10.53
CA PHE A 291 -12.70 8.88 10.41
C PHE A 291 -11.61 9.62 9.60
N TYR A 292 -11.96 10.26 8.47
CA TYR A 292 -11.01 11.06 7.69
C TYR A 292 -10.50 12.27 8.46
N ARG A 293 -11.37 13.01 9.18
CA ARG A 293 -10.94 14.11 10.06
C ARG A 293 -9.99 13.64 11.15
N TRP A 294 -10.27 12.46 11.76
CA TRP A 294 -9.37 11.88 12.75
C TRP A 294 -8.01 11.49 12.14
N ILE A 295 -7.96 10.86 10.95
CA ILE A 295 -6.70 10.60 10.24
C ILE A 295 -5.89 11.89 10.02
N LEU A 296 -6.57 12.98 9.64
CA LEU A 296 -5.94 14.27 9.36
C LEU A 296 -5.65 15.10 10.60
N SER A 297 -6.07 14.65 11.79
CA SER A 297 -5.76 15.29 13.07
C SER A 297 -4.30 15.05 13.49
N GLU A 298 -3.86 15.77 14.53
CA GLU A 298 -2.55 15.57 15.13
C GLU A 298 -2.36 14.11 15.59
N GLU A 299 -3.40 13.47 16.15
CA GLU A 299 -3.37 12.08 16.62
C GLU A 299 -3.16 11.10 15.45
N GLY A 300 -3.95 11.20 14.39
CA GLY A 300 -3.85 10.33 13.23
C GLY A 300 -2.55 10.51 12.46
N GLN A 301 -2.08 11.75 12.33
CA GLN A 301 -0.82 12.07 11.65
C GLN A 301 0.42 11.72 12.48
N ALA A 302 0.34 11.66 13.81
CA ALA A 302 1.47 11.22 14.65
C ALA A 302 1.89 9.77 14.39
N MET A 303 0.99 8.93 13.88
CA MET A 303 1.27 7.52 13.55
C MET A 303 1.98 7.32 12.20
N VAL A 304 1.96 8.34 11.34
CA VAL A 304 2.43 8.25 9.95
C VAL A 304 3.92 7.93 9.83
N PRO A 305 4.85 8.61 10.56
CA PRO A 305 6.28 8.34 10.46
C PRO A 305 6.66 6.94 10.98
N ASP A 306 6.03 6.49 12.06
CA ASP A 306 6.31 5.16 12.63
C ASP A 306 5.92 4.04 11.66
N ALA A 307 4.86 4.24 10.89
CA ALA A 307 4.44 3.33 9.84
C ALA A 307 5.26 3.45 8.53
N GLY A 308 6.26 4.34 8.48
CA GLY A 308 7.19 4.46 7.35
C GLY A 308 6.70 5.37 6.22
N TYR A 309 5.77 6.26 6.51
CA TYR A 309 5.23 7.24 5.56
C TYR A 309 5.68 8.66 5.93
N VAL A 310 5.35 9.61 5.07
CA VAL A 310 5.65 11.02 5.27
C VAL A 310 4.35 11.79 5.51
N ASN A 311 4.33 12.61 6.55
CA ASN A 311 3.18 13.47 6.86
C ASN A 311 2.88 14.43 5.71
N LEU A 312 1.60 14.74 5.57
CA LEU A 312 1.20 15.91 4.80
C LEU A 312 1.75 17.18 5.48
N ASN A 313 2.22 18.14 4.69
CA ASN A 313 2.59 19.45 5.25
C ASN A 313 1.34 20.26 5.64
N ALA A 314 1.53 21.39 6.32
CA ALA A 314 0.42 22.22 6.83
C ALA A 314 -0.56 22.68 5.72
N GLU A 315 -0.06 23.00 4.52
CA GLU A 315 -0.89 23.41 3.39
C GLU A 315 -1.71 22.23 2.83
N GLN A 316 -1.07 21.06 2.69
CA GLN A 316 -1.73 19.83 2.27
C GLN A 316 -2.80 19.39 3.27
N LEU A 317 -2.51 19.45 4.58
CA LEU A 317 -3.48 19.14 5.63
C LEU A 317 -4.67 20.10 5.60
N ALA A 318 -4.42 21.42 5.47
CA ALA A 318 -5.50 22.39 5.37
C ALA A 318 -6.37 22.16 4.13
N THR A 319 -5.76 21.82 3.01
CA THR A 319 -6.47 21.49 1.76
C THR A 319 -7.31 20.22 1.94
N ALA A 320 -6.74 19.16 2.53
CA ALA A 320 -7.44 17.89 2.76
C ALA A 320 -8.64 18.05 3.73
N LEU A 321 -8.47 18.83 4.80
CA LEU A 321 -9.56 19.13 5.75
C LEU A 321 -10.66 19.96 5.09
N GLY A 322 -10.29 20.94 4.26
CA GLY A 322 -11.26 21.76 3.52
C GLY A 322 -12.11 21.00 2.50
N LEU A 323 -11.72 19.78 2.10
CA LEU A 323 -12.56 18.89 1.30
C LEU A 323 -13.71 18.26 2.11
N LEU A 324 -13.60 18.26 3.44
CA LEU A 324 -14.55 17.60 4.35
C LEU A 324 -15.54 18.58 5.01
N ASP A 325 -15.43 19.89 4.72
CA ASP A 325 -16.30 20.97 5.19
C ASP A 325 -17.45 21.22 4.22
#